data_c70dedab9e4ea678c02c374a3db4a17e
#
_entry.id   c70dedab9e4ea678c02c374a3db4a17e
#
_cell.length_a   1.000
_cell.length_b   1.000
_cell.length_c   1.000
_cell.angle_alpha   90.00
_cell.angle_beta   90.00
_cell.angle_gamma   90.00
#
_symmetry.space_group_name_H-M   'P 1'
#
loop_
_entity.id
_entity.type
_entity.pdbx_description
1 polymer ?
#
loop_
_entity_poly.entity_id
_entity_poly.type
_entity_poly.pdbx_seq_one_letter_code
_entity_poly.pdbx_strand_id
1 'polypeptide(L)'
;MKRITVFIAAAVVAAANVMAQDAAVTPFISLEQMPKLVKIMPAPPAFDSPEFANDVVRYGWGKQQRQDSVRVALAIADAEWDDHAKLYLQWKDAFGLAINAEETPEIWKLMETSLATTDPMRKEVKAFYGRQRPFERFNDSMPSHEEDNLRGEGSYPSGHSLRGWGISLLLAQIAPERAAEIFSRGWDYCNSRVIVGAHWQSDVDASRTAASIGFCALQGCPEFIKQMKKAQKEYKAMMHD
;
A
#
# COMPACT_ATOMS: atom_id res chain seq x y z
N MET A 1 -1.80 11.73 -76.52
CA MET A 1 -1.20 12.01 -75.20
C MET A 1 -2.30 11.78 -74.11
N LYS A 2 -2.33 10.59 -73.47
CA LYS A 2 -3.29 10.26 -72.44
C LYS A 2 -2.67 10.59 -71.07
N ARG A 3 -3.27 11.51 -70.35
CA ARG A 3 -2.90 11.85 -68.98
C ARG A 3 -3.49 10.79 -68.01
N ILE A 4 -2.63 10.07 -67.35
CA ILE A 4 -3.00 9.12 -66.29
C ILE A 4 -3.04 9.93 -64.98
N THR A 5 -4.21 10.10 -64.43
CA THR A 5 -4.40 10.69 -63.10
C THR A 5 -4.29 9.60 -62.05
N VAL A 6 -3.22 9.62 -61.28
CA VAL A 6 -3.01 8.69 -60.15
C VAL A 6 -3.76 9.30 -58.93
N PHE A 7 -4.80 8.62 -58.47
CA PHE A 7 -5.43 8.93 -57.20
C PHE A 7 -4.63 8.26 -56.08
N ILE A 8 -3.95 9.07 -55.25
CA ILE A 8 -3.38 8.60 -54.02
C ILE A 8 -4.46 8.66 -52.96
N ALA A 9 -4.99 7.51 -52.58
CA ALA A 9 -5.87 7.39 -51.43
C ALA A 9 -5.02 7.45 -50.17
N ALA A 10 -5.03 8.58 -49.47
CA ALA A 10 -4.45 8.70 -48.13
C ALA A 10 -5.39 8.02 -47.15
N ALA A 11 -5.02 6.83 -46.68
CA ALA A 11 -5.67 6.18 -45.56
C ALA A 11 -5.27 6.91 -44.28
N VAL A 12 -6.15 7.76 -43.76
CA VAL A 12 -6.03 8.32 -42.42
C VAL A 12 -6.37 7.21 -41.43
N VAL A 13 -5.34 6.55 -40.90
CA VAL A 13 -5.50 5.69 -39.71
C VAL A 13 -5.71 6.63 -38.53
N ALA A 14 -6.94 6.85 -38.18
CA ALA A 14 -7.30 7.47 -36.90
C ALA A 14 -6.88 6.49 -35.79
N ALA A 15 -5.71 6.72 -35.20
CA ALA A 15 -5.36 6.12 -33.93
C ALA A 15 -6.34 6.65 -32.89
N ALA A 16 -7.38 5.90 -32.61
CA ALA A 16 -8.20 6.10 -31.44
C ALA A 16 -7.30 5.86 -30.21
N ASN A 17 -6.70 6.92 -29.68
CA ASN A 17 -6.21 6.92 -28.31
C ASN A 17 -7.46 6.71 -27.44
N VAL A 18 -7.73 5.46 -27.13
CA VAL A 18 -8.58 5.10 -26.00
C VAL A 18 -7.79 5.50 -24.77
N MET A 19 -7.99 6.74 -24.33
CA MET A 19 -7.74 7.12 -22.96
C MET A 19 -8.70 6.24 -22.15
N ALA A 20 -8.21 5.10 -21.68
CA ALA A 20 -8.86 4.42 -20.58
C ALA A 20 -8.84 5.43 -19.43
N GLN A 21 -9.93 6.18 -19.26
CA GLN A 21 -10.21 6.82 -17.98
C GLN A 21 -10.14 5.68 -16.98
N ASP A 22 -9.18 5.76 -16.04
CA ASP A 22 -9.14 4.88 -14.89
C ASP A 22 -10.50 5.01 -14.19
N ALA A 23 -11.39 4.08 -14.49
CA ALA A 23 -12.68 4.03 -13.83
C ALA A 23 -12.35 3.79 -12.35
N ALA A 24 -12.70 4.75 -11.50
CA ALA A 24 -12.41 4.67 -10.07
C ALA A 24 -12.86 3.30 -9.54
N VAL A 25 -11.93 2.57 -8.94
CA VAL A 25 -12.19 1.22 -8.42
C VAL A 25 -13.32 1.28 -7.40
N THR A 26 -14.41 0.58 -7.65
CA THR A 26 -15.55 0.53 -6.71
C THR A 26 -15.17 -0.33 -5.51
N PRO A 27 -15.20 0.20 -4.27
CA PRO A 27 -14.85 -0.55 -3.08
C PRO A 27 -15.84 -1.69 -2.79
N PHE A 28 -15.41 -2.75 -2.09
CA PHE A 28 -16.29 -3.83 -1.62
C PHE A 28 -17.32 -3.35 -0.60
N ILE A 29 -16.93 -2.41 0.25
CA ILE A 29 -17.74 -1.84 1.31
C ILE A 29 -17.54 -0.33 1.27
N SER A 30 -18.62 0.45 1.35
CA SER A 30 -18.51 1.91 1.37
C SER A 30 -17.82 2.39 2.67
N LEU A 31 -17.12 3.53 2.61
CA LEU A 31 -16.42 4.08 3.78
C LEU A 31 -17.38 4.37 4.95
N GLU A 32 -18.64 4.65 4.67
CA GLU A 32 -19.66 4.89 5.69
C GLU A 32 -19.99 3.62 6.50
N GLN A 33 -19.94 2.46 5.84
CA GLN A 33 -20.20 1.15 6.44
C GLN A 33 -18.96 0.55 7.10
N MET A 34 -17.76 1.08 6.80
CA MET A 34 -16.52 0.61 7.42
C MET A 34 -16.43 1.03 8.90
N PRO A 35 -15.74 0.24 9.75
CA PRO A 35 -15.51 0.60 11.15
C PRO A 35 -14.84 1.97 11.28
N LYS A 36 -15.36 2.82 12.18
CA LYS A 36 -14.82 4.16 12.43
C LYS A 36 -13.57 4.09 13.30
N LEU A 37 -12.40 4.07 12.65
CA LEU A 37 -11.11 3.89 13.33
C LEU A 37 -10.86 4.94 14.43
N VAL A 38 -11.31 6.17 14.26
CA VAL A 38 -11.17 7.23 15.27
C VAL A 38 -11.84 6.90 16.61
N LYS A 39 -12.84 5.99 16.61
CA LYS A 39 -13.54 5.54 17.82
C LYS A 39 -12.93 4.26 18.41
N ILE A 40 -12.09 3.55 17.67
CA ILE A 40 -11.59 2.22 18.03
C ILE A 40 -10.12 2.28 18.41
N MET A 41 -9.34 3.07 17.67
CA MET A 41 -7.89 3.14 17.86
C MET A 41 -7.52 3.99 19.06
N PRO A 42 -6.49 3.57 19.83
CA PRO A 42 -5.95 4.41 20.90
C PRO A 42 -5.37 5.71 20.32
N ALA A 43 -5.29 6.73 21.16
CA ALA A 43 -4.54 7.95 20.81
C ALA A 43 -3.05 7.63 20.61
N PRO A 44 -2.35 8.33 19.70
CA PRO A 44 -0.90 8.21 19.61
C PRO A 44 -0.25 8.71 20.90
N PRO A 45 0.94 8.20 21.29
CA PRO A 45 1.68 8.71 22.43
C PRO A 45 1.87 10.22 22.37
N ALA A 46 1.54 10.92 23.46
CA ALA A 46 1.83 12.34 23.60
C ALA A 46 3.34 12.58 23.63
N PHE A 47 3.82 13.70 23.08
CA PHE A 47 5.24 13.97 22.95
C PHE A 47 6.00 14.15 24.29
N ASP A 48 5.28 14.32 25.38
CA ASP A 48 5.78 14.41 26.74
C ASP A 48 5.53 13.15 27.57
N SER A 49 5.01 12.07 26.96
CA SER A 49 4.70 10.81 27.63
C SER A 49 5.87 9.83 27.63
N PRO A 50 5.96 8.93 28.63
CA PRO A 50 6.97 7.86 28.65
C PRO A 50 6.88 6.92 27.43
N GLU A 51 5.68 6.69 26.88
CA GLU A 51 5.45 5.86 25.72
C GLU A 51 6.11 6.44 24.47
N PHE A 52 6.20 7.77 24.37
CA PHE A 52 6.91 8.44 23.27
C PHE A 52 8.42 8.18 23.29
N ALA A 53 9.01 7.86 24.43
CA ALA A 53 10.43 7.52 24.50
C ALA A 53 10.77 6.31 23.60
N ASN A 54 9.87 5.33 23.49
CA ASN A 54 10.06 4.21 22.56
C ASN A 54 10.07 4.69 21.09
N ASP A 55 9.21 5.63 20.70
CA ASP A 55 9.22 6.20 19.36
C ASP A 55 10.55 6.90 19.03
N VAL A 56 11.12 7.63 19.99
CA VAL A 56 12.44 8.28 19.84
C VAL A 56 13.55 7.25 19.67
N VAL A 57 13.58 6.20 20.52
CA VAL A 57 14.55 5.11 20.42
C VAL A 57 14.45 4.40 19.07
N ARG A 58 13.22 4.11 18.62
CA ARG A 58 12.99 3.45 17.33
C ARG A 58 13.33 4.35 16.14
N TYR A 59 13.12 5.66 16.23
CA TYR A 59 13.60 6.60 15.23
C TYR A 59 15.14 6.60 15.13
N GLY A 60 15.84 6.60 16.27
CA GLY A 60 17.30 6.44 16.32
C GLY A 60 17.76 5.13 15.68
N TRP A 61 17.10 4.02 15.96
CA TRP A 61 17.33 2.74 15.30
C TRP A 61 17.14 2.84 13.78
N GLY A 62 16.07 3.48 13.32
CA GLY A 62 15.82 3.71 11.89
C GLY A 62 16.98 4.46 11.20
N LYS A 63 17.49 5.50 11.85
CA LYS A 63 18.69 6.23 11.36
C LYS A 63 19.93 5.33 11.27
N GLN A 64 20.14 4.42 12.22
CA GLN A 64 21.25 3.44 12.17
C GLN A 64 21.09 2.48 10.98
N GLN A 65 19.87 2.01 10.69
CA GLN A 65 19.61 1.14 9.54
C GLN A 65 19.92 1.78 8.20
N ARG A 66 19.94 3.10 8.09
CA ARG A 66 20.33 3.83 6.87
C ARG A 66 21.81 3.66 6.51
N GLN A 67 22.64 3.15 7.41
CA GLN A 67 24.07 2.85 7.16
C GLN A 67 24.25 1.57 6.33
N ASP A 68 23.27 0.68 6.34
CA ASP A 68 23.19 -0.46 5.44
C ASP A 68 22.57 -0.01 4.10
N SER A 69 23.40 0.02 3.06
CA SER A 69 23.00 0.47 1.72
C SER A 69 21.89 -0.38 1.11
N VAL A 70 21.86 -1.69 1.39
CA VAL A 70 20.82 -2.61 0.89
C VAL A 70 19.52 -2.32 1.63
N ARG A 71 19.57 -2.18 2.96
CA ARG A 71 18.37 -1.93 3.77
C ARG A 71 17.75 -0.57 3.48
N VAL A 72 18.55 0.48 3.30
CA VAL A 72 18.00 1.81 2.97
C VAL A 72 17.44 1.86 1.56
N ALA A 73 18.09 1.21 0.58
CA ALA A 73 17.56 1.12 -0.78
C ALA A 73 16.18 0.42 -0.80
N LEU A 74 16.02 -0.67 -0.04
CA LEU A 74 14.73 -1.33 0.12
C LEU A 74 13.70 -0.40 0.77
N ALA A 75 14.10 0.36 1.80
CA ALA A 75 13.19 1.28 2.49
C ALA A 75 12.72 2.43 1.58
N ILE A 76 13.57 2.88 0.65
CA ILE A 76 13.22 3.86 -0.38
C ILE A 76 12.26 3.25 -1.42
N ALA A 77 12.53 2.02 -1.87
CA ALA A 77 11.63 1.30 -2.77
C ALA A 77 10.25 1.06 -2.16
N ASP A 78 10.19 0.80 -0.84
CA ASP A 78 8.94 0.66 -0.07
C ASP A 78 8.15 1.98 0.09
N ALA A 79 8.74 3.10 -0.30
CA ALA A 79 8.03 4.40 -0.32
C ALA A 79 7.17 4.60 -1.58
N GLU A 80 7.20 3.67 -2.54
CA GLU A 80 6.32 3.72 -3.72
C GLU A 80 4.85 3.73 -3.29
N TRP A 81 4.09 4.66 -3.86
CA TRP A 81 2.70 4.89 -3.46
C TRP A 81 1.71 4.84 -4.61
N ASP A 82 2.06 5.41 -5.75
CA ASP A 82 1.15 5.66 -6.86
C ASP A 82 1.15 4.52 -7.89
N ASP A 83 2.31 3.89 -8.11
CA ASP A 83 2.44 2.76 -9.01
C ASP A 83 2.17 1.44 -8.27
N HIS A 84 0.92 0.97 -8.33
CA HIS A 84 0.52 -0.25 -7.63
C HIS A 84 1.22 -1.51 -8.15
N ALA A 85 1.63 -1.56 -9.41
CA ALA A 85 2.41 -2.68 -9.92
C ALA A 85 3.78 -2.76 -9.23
N LYS A 86 4.47 -1.62 -9.06
CA LYS A 86 5.71 -1.56 -8.27
C LYS A 86 5.46 -1.83 -6.79
N LEU A 87 4.35 -1.35 -6.23
CA LEU A 87 3.96 -1.64 -4.85
C LEU A 87 3.83 -3.16 -4.63
N TYR A 88 3.08 -3.87 -5.47
CA TYR A 88 2.87 -5.30 -5.31
C TYR A 88 4.12 -6.13 -5.62
N LEU A 89 5.00 -5.63 -6.50
CA LEU A 89 6.28 -6.27 -6.80
C LEU A 89 7.15 -6.47 -5.55
N GLN A 90 6.95 -5.64 -4.52
CA GLN A 90 7.66 -5.75 -3.24
C GLN A 90 7.37 -7.07 -2.49
N TRP A 91 6.29 -7.79 -2.83
CA TRP A 91 5.95 -9.11 -2.27
C TRP A 91 6.25 -10.28 -3.19
N LYS A 92 6.78 -10.05 -4.41
CA LYS A 92 7.00 -11.11 -5.40
C LYS A 92 7.72 -12.33 -4.82
N ASP A 93 8.85 -12.12 -4.15
CA ASP A 93 9.66 -13.22 -3.63
C ASP A 93 8.96 -13.93 -2.45
N ALA A 94 8.33 -13.18 -1.58
CA ALA A 94 7.60 -13.71 -0.43
C ALA A 94 6.33 -14.46 -0.86
N PHE A 95 5.61 -13.96 -1.85
CA PHE A 95 4.38 -14.57 -2.37
C PHE A 95 4.65 -15.68 -3.40
N GLY A 96 5.80 -15.63 -4.08
CA GLY A 96 6.22 -16.60 -5.11
C GLY A 96 5.67 -16.29 -6.50
N LEU A 97 4.95 -15.17 -6.67
CA LEU A 97 4.35 -14.78 -7.94
C LEU A 97 4.34 -13.24 -8.06
N ALA A 98 4.64 -12.73 -9.25
CA ALA A 98 4.45 -11.30 -9.57
C ALA A 98 2.96 -11.03 -9.77
N ILE A 99 2.48 -9.91 -9.20
CA ILE A 99 1.07 -9.50 -9.30
C ILE A 99 0.98 -8.36 -10.30
N ASN A 100 0.22 -8.57 -11.37
CA ASN A 100 -0.07 -7.55 -12.38
C ASN A 100 -1.45 -7.79 -13.02
N ALA A 101 -1.96 -6.77 -13.71
CA ALA A 101 -3.33 -6.79 -14.25
C ALA A 101 -3.51 -7.78 -15.43
N GLU A 102 -2.44 -8.15 -16.15
CA GLU A 102 -2.50 -8.99 -17.35
C GLU A 102 -2.41 -10.48 -17.01
N GLU A 103 -1.44 -10.85 -16.16
CA GLU A 103 -1.14 -12.26 -15.86
C GLU A 103 -1.92 -12.78 -14.64
N THR A 104 -2.26 -11.89 -13.67
CA THR A 104 -2.95 -12.25 -12.44
C THR A 104 -4.18 -11.36 -12.19
N PRO A 105 -5.14 -11.29 -13.14
CA PRO A 105 -6.23 -10.32 -13.10
C PRO A 105 -7.17 -10.49 -11.90
N GLU A 106 -7.38 -11.70 -11.40
CA GLU A 106 -8.27 -11.93 -10.26
C GLU A 106 -7.60 -11.56 -8.93
N ILE A 107 -6.29 -11.81 -8.80
CA ILE A 107 -5.48 -11.35 -7.66
C ILE A 107 -5.38 -9.81 -7.71
N TRP A 108 -5.02 -9.24 -8.86
CA TRP A 108 -4.96 -7.79 -9.05
C TRP A 108 -6.26 -7.11 -8.64
N LYS A 109 -7.40 -7.59 -9.15
CA LYS A 109 -8.71 -7.06 -8.82
C LYS A 109 -9.01 -7.13 -7.33
N LEU A 110 -8.68 -8.25 -6.67
CA LEU A 110 -8.86 -8.39 -5.23
C LEU A 110 -8.05 -7.33 -4.47
N MET A 111 -6.79 -7.14 -4.85
CA MET A 111 -5.88 -6.19 -4.21
C MET A 111 -6.38 -4.76 -4.36
N GLU A 112 -6.66 -4.34 -5.60
CA GLU A 112 -7.15 -2.99 -5.91
C GLU A 112 -8.44 -2.65 -5.19
N THR A 113 -9.43 -3.55 -5.24
CA THR A 113 -10.73 -3.32 -4.60
C THR A 113 -10.63 -3.30 -3.07
N SER A 114 -9.75 -4.14 -2.50
CA SER A 114 -9.50 -4.16 -1.06
C SER A 114 -8.79 -2.89 -0.59
N LEU A 115 -7.79 -2.40 -1.33
CA LEU A 115 -7.12 -1.14 -1.02
C LEU A 115 -8.08 0.05 -1.14
N ALA A 116 -8.89 0.11 -2.20
CA ALA A 116 -9.91 1.14 -2.36
C ALA A 116 -10.92 1.15 -1.20
N THR A 117 -11.16 -0.02 -0.58
CA THR A 117 -12.05 -0.14 0.59
C THR A 117 -11.38 0.30 1.88
N THR A 118 -10.14 -0.13 2.14
CA THR A 118 -9.51 0.01 3.47
C THR A 118 -8.66 1.27 3.61
N ASP A 119 -8.00 1.74 2.54
CA ASP A 119 -7.09 2.88 2.62
C ASP A 119 -7.78 4.19 3.07
N PRO A 120 -9.01 4.51 2.64
CA PRO A 120 -9.70 5.72 3.09
C PRO A 120 -9.97 5.79 4.60
N MET A 121 -9.99 4.63 5.31
CA MET A 121 -10.29 4.58 6.76
C MET A 121 -9.30 5.40 7.60
N ARG A 122 -8.05 5.57 7.15
CA ARG A 122 -7.01 6.34 7.85
C ARG A 122 -7.24 7.84 7.85
N LYS A 123 -8.00 8.38 6.86
CA LYS A 123 -8.08 9.83 6.63
C LYS A 123 -8.69 10.58 7.82
N GLU A 124 -9.78 10.07 8.39
CA GLU A 124 -10.45 10.68 9.54
C GLU A 124 -9.52 10.71 10.77
N VAL A 125 -8.79 9.62 11.02
CA VAL A 125 -7.84 9.52 12.16
C VAL A 125 -6.66 10.47 11.97
N LYS A 126 -6.11 10.56 10.74
CA LYS A 126 -5.04 11.51 10.42
C LYS A 126 -5.47 12.96 10.67
N ALA A 127 -6.64 13.33 10.19
CA ALA A 127 -7.19 14.68 10.38
C ALA A 127 -7.47 14.98 11.86
N PHE A 128 -7.96 13.98 12.63
CA PHE A 128 -8.31 14.15 14.05
C PHE A 128 -7.08 14.40 14.93
N TYR A 129 -5.99 13.63 14.73
CA TYR A 129 -4.81 13.76 15.58
C TYR A 129 -3.78 14.76 15.05
N GLY A 130 -3.67 14.98 13.74
CA GLY A 130 -2.72 15.92 13.14
C GLY A 130 -1.28 15.74 13.62
N ARG A 131 -0.87 14.49 13.97
CA ARG A 131 0.40 14.21 14.63
C ARG A 131 1.59 14.60 13.77
N GLN A 132 2.51 15.40 14.31
CA GLN A 132 3.75 15.79 13.62
C GLN A 132 4.64 14.58 13.31
N ARG A 133 5.23 14.57 12.12
CA ARG A 133 6.13 13.50 11.67
C ARG A 133 7.51 13.58 12.32
N PRO A 134 8.26 12.44 12.41
CA PRO A 134 9.60 12.44 12.99
C PRO A 134 10.57 13.40 12.29
N PHE A 135 10.64 13.39 10.97
CA PHE A 135 11.56 14.24 10.22
C PHE A 135 11.25 15.74 10.43
N GLU A 136 9.99 16.12 10.55
CA GLU A 136 9.61 17.49 10.86
C GLU A 136 9.98 17.89 12.30
N ARG A 137 9.73 16.98 13.27
CA ARG A 137 10.00 17.25 14.68
C ARG A 137 11.49 17.41 14.97
N PHE A 138 12.34 16.64 14.32
CA PHE A 138 13.79 16.70 14.48
C PHE A 138 14.48 17.58 13.44
N ASN A 139 13.72 18.18 12.53
CA ASN A 139 14.25 18.94 11.40
C ASN A 139 15.33 18.15 10.62
N ASP A 140 15.08 16.85 10.43
CA ASP A 140 15.92 15.94 9.67
C ASP A 140 15.44 15.86 8.21
N SER A 141 16.32 15.49 7.29
CA SER A 141 15.95 15.11 5.92
C SER A 141 15.62 13.62 5.82
N MET A 142 14.73 13.28 4.89
CA MET A 142 14.40 11.91 4.55
C MET A 142 15.27 11.40 3.40
N PRO A 143 15.65 10.11 3.35
CA PRO A 143 16.35 9.52 2.21
C PRO A 143 15.43 9.28 0.99
N SER A 144 14.11 9.31 1.16
CA SER A 144 13.11 9.15 0.10
C SER A 144 12.61 10.49 -0.43
N HIS A 145 12.16 10.52 -1.70
CA HIS A 145 11.73 11.75 -2.41
C HIS A 145 10.33 12.25 -2.01
N GLU A 146 9.68 11.62 -1.04
CA GLU A 146 8.30 11.96 -0.64
C GLU A 146 8.20 13.04 0.45
N GLU A 147 9.32 13.59 0.91
CA GLU A 147 9.37 14.54 2.04
C GLU A 147 8.44 15.74 1.84
N ASP A 148 8.50 16.38 0.67
CA ASP A 148 7.69 17.56 0.38
C ASP A 148 6.19 17.25 0.37
N ASN A 149 5.81 16.06 -0.10
CA ASN A 149 4.42 15.60 -0.12
C ASN A 149 3.88 15.23 1.27
N LEU A 150 4.77 14.89 2.21
CA LEU A 150 4.41 14.48 3.55
C LEU A 150 4.45 15.61 4.58
N ARG A 151 5.14 16.71 4.26
CA ARG A 151 5.29 17.85 5.15
C ARG A 151 3.94 18.49 5.45
N GLY A 152 3.63 18.66 6.74
CA GLY A 152 2.33 19.18 7.20
C GLY A 152 1.20 18.15 7.20
N GLU A 153 1.42 16.96 6.66
CA GLU A 153 0.44 15.85 6.69
C GLU A 153 0.56 15.06 8.00
N GLY A 154 -0.56 14.76 8.66
CA GLY A 154 -0.58 13.97 9.90
C GLY A 154 0.13 12.61 9.74
N SER A 155 0.96 12.23 10.75
CA SER A 155 1.69 10.96 10.70
C SER A 155 0.86 9.74 11.13
N TYR A 156 -0.11 9.90 12.01
CA TYR A 156 -0.84 8.81 12.67
C TYR A 156 -2.23 8.55 12.05
N PRO A 157 -2.53 7.31 11.67
CA PRO A 157 -1.66 6.16 11.47
C PRO A 157 -0.88 6.24 10.14
N SER A 158 0.12 5.38 9.94
CA SER A 158 0.89 5.30 8.70
C SER A 158 0.05 4.72 7.55
N GLY A 159 -0.10 5.47 6.46
CA GLY A 159 -0.83 4.98 5.28
C GLY A 159 -0.12 3.82 4.59
N HIS A 160 1.19 3.94 4.36
CA HIS A 160 2.00 2.86 3.77
C HIS A 160 1.93 1.58 4.60
N SER A 161 2.08 1.68 5.93
CA SER A 161 2.02 0.50 6.81
C SER A 161 0.63 -0.13 6.83
N LEU A 162 -0.44 0.68 6.71
CA LEU A 162 -1.81 0.16 6.58
C LEU A 162 -1.96 -0.65 5.28
N ARG A 163 -1.51 -0.10 4.15
CA ARG A 163 -1.52 -0.81 2.86
C ARG A 163 -0.66 -2.07 2.93
N GLY A 164 0.60 -1.95 3.35
CA GLY A 164 1.53 -3.07 3.36
C GLY A 164 1.09 -4.23 4.25
N TRP A 165 0.55 -3.94 5.43
CA TRP A 165 -0.01 -4.98 6.29
C TRP A 165 -1.29 -5.57 5.72
N GLY A 166 -2.16 -4.74 5.13
CA GLY A 166 -3.36 -5.19 4.41
C GLY A 166 -3.03 -6.12 3.24
N ILE A 167 -2.02 -5.77 2.43
CA ILE A 167 -1.48 -6.63 1.36
C ILE A 167 -1.03 -7.97 1.94
N SER A 168 -0.26 -7.96 3.03
CA SER A 168 0.22 -9.21 3.64
C SER A 168 -0.92 -10.10 4.14
N LEU A 169 -1.97 -9.53 4.73
CA LEU A 169 -3.16 -10.28 5.16
C LEU A 169 -3.89 -10.93 3.97
N LEU A 170 -4.05 -10.20 2.86
CA LEU A 170 -4.69 -10.70 1.65
C LEU A 170 -3.87 -11.82 1.01
N LEU A 171 -2.56 -11.63 0.84
CA LEU A 171 -1.67 -12.61 0.23
C LEU A 171 -1.54 -13.88 1.08
N ALA A 172 -1.46 -13.74 2.40
CA ALA A 172 -1.44 -14.90 3.31
C ALA A 172 -2.77 -15.69 3.29
N GLN A 173 -3.90 -15.03 3.00
CA GLN A 173 -5.17 -15.73 2.80
C GLN A 173 -5.24 -16.44 1.42
N ILE A 174 -4.56 -15.91 0.41
CA ILE A 174 -4.44 -16.56 -0.92
C ILE A 174 -3.51 -17.77 -0.83
N ALA A 175 -2.33 -17.61 -0.22
CA ALA A 175 -1.24 -18.58 -0.14
C ALA A 175 -0.84 -18.84 1.32
N PRO A 176 -1.67 -19.57 2.11
CA PRO A 176 -1.42 -19.78 3.54
C PRO A 176 -0.12 -20.56 3.81
N GLU A 177 0.36 -21.36 2.89
CA GLU A 177 1.63 -22.09 2.96
C GLU A 177 2.85 -21.17 2.94
N ARG A 178 2.70 -19.93 2.45
CA ARG A 178 3.74 -18.89 2.40
C ARG A 178 3.52 -17.76 3.42
N ALA A 179 2.64 -17.96 4.37
CA ALA A 179 2.25 -16.91 5.32
C ALA A 179 3.46 -16.37 6.12
N ALA A 180 4.42 -17.21 6.49
CA ALA A 180 5.59 -16.79 7.25
C ALA A 180 6.45 -15.78 6.47
N GLU A 181 6.77 -16.07 5.20
CA GLU A 181 7.54 -15.20 4.32
C GLU A 181 6.79 -13.91 4.01
N ILE A 182 5.48 -14.01 3.74
CA ILE A 182 4.61 -12.88 3.44
C ILE A 182 4.55 -11.92 4.64
N PHE A 183 4.33 -12.42 5.84
CA PHE A 183 4.30 -11.56 7.03
C PHE A 183 5.67 -11.02 7.42
N SER A 184 6.76 -11.79 7.22
CA SER A 184 8.13 -11.28 7.38
C SER A 184 8.36 -10.07 6.47
N ARG A 185 7.98 -10.18 5.19
CA ARG A 185 8.08 -9.05 4.25
C ARG A 185 7.19 -7.87 4.65
N GLY A 186 5.97 -8.14 5.12
CA GLY A 186 5.07 -7.11 5.65
C GLY A 186 5.64 -6.33 6.83
N TRP A 187 6.34 -7.01 7.74
CA TRP A 187 7.06 -6.38 8.84
C TRP A 187 8.18 -5.46 8.35
N ASP A 188 9.00 -5.92 7.40
CA ASP A 188 10.08 -5.14 6.82
C ASP A 188 9.56 -3.91 6.07
N TYR A 189 8.48 -4.09 5.30
CA TYR A 189 7.80 -2.99 4.61
C TYR A 189 7.30 -1.92 5.58
N CYS A 190 6.64 -2.32 6.67
CA CYS A 190 6.18 -1.41 7.69
C CYS A 190 7.35 -0.70 8.40
N ASN A 191 8.42 -1.42 8.75
CA ASN A 191 9.61 -0.87 9.38
C ASN A 191 10.37 0.11 8.47
N SER A 192 10.26 -0.04 7.16
CA SER A 192 10.83 0.90 6.19
C SER A 192 10.35 2.33 6.42
N ARG A 193 9.13 2.52 6.94
CA ARG A 193 8.59 3.86 7.24
C ARG A 193 9.28 4.54 8.42
N VAL A 194 9.77 3.76 9.39
CA VAL A 194 10.61 4.26 10.49
C VAL A 194 12.02 4.56 9.98
N ILE A 195 12.56 3.70 9.12
CA ILE A 195 13.90 3.85 8.55
C ILE A 195 14.00 5.12 7.70
N VAL A 196 13.06 5.38 6.79
CA VAL A 196 13.06 6.64 6.03
C VAL A 196 12.70 7.86 6.88
N GLY A 197 12.19 7.67 8.10
CA GLY A 197 11.87 8.76 9.03
C GLY A 197 10.51 9.42 8.81
N ALA A 198 9.66 8.81 7.99
CA ALA A 198 8.32 9.33 7.68
C ALA A 198 7.33 9.16 8.84
N HIS A 199 7.51 8.11 9.65
CA HIS A 199 6.57 7.69 10.69
C HIS A 199 7.26 7.26 11.99
N TRP A 200 6.56 7.47 13.10
CA TRP A 200 6.91 6.91 14.40
C TRP A 200 6.61 5.41 14.43
N GLN A 201 7.27 4.67 15.34
CA GLN A 201 6.97 3.24 15.52
C GLN A 201 5.51 3.03 15.89
N SER A 202 4.97 3.85 16.80
CA SER A 202 3.58 3.76 17.22
C SER A 202 2.58 4.06 16.08
N ASP A 203 2.93 4.91 15.09
CA ASP A 203 2.10 5.11 13.88
C ASP A 203 2.02 3.82 13.06
N VAL A 204 3.15 3.10 12.94
CA VAL A 204 3.27 1.84 12.22
C VAL A 204 2.50 0.73 12.91
N ASP A 205 2.64 0.62 14.25
CA ASP A 205 1.94 -0.40 15.04
C ASP A 205 0.42 -0.21 14.99
N ALA A 206 -0.03 1.03 15.12
CA ALA A 206 -1.44 1.40 14.97
C ALA A 206 -1.97 1.06 13.57
N SER A 207 -1.15 1.21 12.53
CA SER A 207 -1.54 0.90 11.14
C SER A 207 -1.78 -0.58 10.91
N ARG A 208 -0.97 -1.46 11.54
CA ARG A 208 -1.21 -2.91 11.48
C ARG A 208 -2.54 -3.28 12.13
N THR A 209 -2.86 -2.65 13.26
CA THR A 209 -4.17 -2.81 13.90
C THR A 209 -5.30 -2.31 12.99
N ALA A 210 -5.15 -1.12 12.41
CA ALA A 210 -6.14 -0.54 11.50
C ALA A 210 -6.39 -1.41 10.26
N ALA A 211 -5.30 -1.93 9.65
CA ALA A 211 -5.39 -2.86 8.51
C ALA A 211 -6.12 -4.17 8.90
N SER A 212 -5.82 -4.72 10.08
CA SER A 212 -6.48 -5.93 10.59
C SER A 212 -7.97 -5.69 10.84
N ILE A 213 -8.36 -4.53 11.36
CA ILE A 213 -9.78 -4.14 11.51
C ILE A 213 -10.46 -4.07 10.15
N GLY A 214 -9.83 -3.41 9.17
CA GLY A 214 -10.35 -3.33 7.79
C GLY A 214 -10.48 -4.69 7.14
N PHE A 215 -9.47 -5.55 7.30
CA PHE A 215 -9.49 -6.92 6.80
C PHE A 215 -10.60 -7.77 7.45
N CYS A 216 -10.83 -7.64 8.75
CA CYS A 216 -11.97 -8.30 9.42
C CYS A 216 -13.32 -7.85 8.85
N ALA A 217 -13.48 -6.57 8.55
CA ALA A 217 -14.71 -6.06 7.93
C ALA A 217 -14.94 -6.68 6.54
N LEU A 218 -13.88 -6.82 5.74
CA LEU A 218 -13.95 -7.47 4.43
C LEU A 218 -14.43 -8.93 4.50
N GLN A 219 -14.07 -9.68 5.57
CA GLN A 219 -14.48 -11.07 5.72
C GLN A 219 -16.02 -11.26 5.84
N GLY A 220 -16.75 -10.19 6.19
CA GLY A 220 -18.22 -10.18 6.21
C GLY A 220 -18.87 -9.82 4.86
N CYS A 221 -18.09 -9.47 3.82
CA CYS A 221 -18.60 -9.04 2.54
C CYS A 221 -18.67 -10.21 1.53
N PRO A 222 -19.87 -10.59 1.03
CA PRO A 222 -20.00 -11.70 0.06
C PRO A 222 -19.19 -11.49 -1.22
N GLU A 223 -19.12 -10.26 -1.73
CA GLU A 223 -18.37 -9.91 -2.94
C GLU A 223 -16.86 -10.09 -2.74
N PHE A 224 -16.33 -9.71 -1.58
CA PHE A 224 -14.96 -9.96 -1.20
C PHE A 224 -14.66 -11.46 -1.13
N ILE A 225 -15.51 -12.24 -0.45
CA ILE A 225 -15.35 -13.70 -0.32
C ILE A 225 -15.34 -14.35 -1.71
N LYS A 226 -16.24 -13.94 -2.59
CA LYS A 226 -16.29 -14.43 -3.98
C LYS A 226 -15.01 -14.11 -4.75
N GLN A 227 -14.51 -12.88 -4.64
CA GLN A 227 -13.28 -12.46 -5.31
C GLN A 227 -12.05 -13.17 -4.73
N MET A 228 -11.98 -13.36 -3.41
CA MET A 228 -10.92 -14.11 -2.75
C MET A 228 -10.83 -15.56 -3.27
N LYS A 229 -11.96 -16.25 -3.44
CA LYS A 229 -11.98 -17.60 -4.03
C LYS A 229 -11.45 -17.65 -5.46
N LYS A 230 -11.70 -16.61 -6.24
CA LYS A 230 -11.17 -16.51 -7.62
C LYS A 230 -9.65 -16.29 -7.60
N ALA A 231 -9.15 -15.38 -6.75
CA ALA A 231 -7.74 -15.14 -6.57
C ALA A 231 -6.99 -16.39 -6.09
N GLN A 232 -7.56 -17.13 -5.15
CA GLN A 232 -7.01 -18.42 -4.69
C GLN A 232 -6.96 -19.47 -5.81
N LYS A 233 -7.97 -19.52 -6.66
CA LYS A 233 -7.99 -20.45 -7.82
C LYS A 233 -6.93 -20.06 -8.85
N GLU A 234 -6.80 -18.77 -9.16
CA GLU A 234 -5.79 -18.23 -10.06
C GLU A 234 -4.37 -18.54 -9.56
N TYR A 235 -4.09 -18.23 -8.29
CA TYR A 235 -2.80 -18.53 -7.66
C TYR A 235 -2.43 -20.01 -7.78
N LYS A 236 -3.35 -20.92 -7.45
CA LYS A 236 -3.13 -22.36 -7.54
C LYS A 236 -2.83 -22.82 -8.98
N ALA A 237 -3.53 -22.27 -9.97
CA ALA A 237 -3.27 -22.59 -11.36
C ALA A 237 -1.86 -22.15 -11.78
N MET A 238 -1.44 -20.92 -11.41
CA MET A 238 -0.12 -20.37 -11.74
C MET A 238 1.05 -21.10 -11.05
N MET A 239 0.81 -21.72 -9.88
CA MET A 239 1.86 -22.41 -9.11
C MET A 239 2.00 -23.89 -9.49
N HIS A 240 1.08 -24.46 -10.30
CA HIS A 240 1.09 -25.87 -10.71
C HIS A 240 1.44 -26.05 -12.20
N ASP A 241 1.56 -24.96 -12.95
CA ASP A 241 2.08 -24.93 -14.31
C ASP A 241 3.62 -24.75 -14.30
#